data_7b15d1c8a20fffeec8baadc35fcbd576
#
_entry.id   7b15d1c8a20fffeec8baadc35fcbd576
#
_cell.length_a   1.000
_cell.length_b   1.000
_cell.length_c   1.000
_cell.angle_alpha   90.00
_cell.angle_beta   90.00
_cell.angle_gamma   90.00
#
_symmetry.space_group_name_H-M   'P 1'
#
loop_
_entity.id
_entity.type
_entity.pdbx_description
1 polymer ?
#
loop_
_entity_poly.entity_id
_entity_poly.type
_entity_poly.pdbx_seq_one_letter_code
_entity_poly.pdbx_strand_id
1 'polypeptide(L)'
;MSVINYNYAANAAANVINRNEKLMDRTMAKLSSGLNIGVGHNQPGALGTYTTVKAEGTTARTGLASINSALARMKMVESVAMSMQGMLTRLQELAVAASDASINTADRYALDAEFGGIITEWMRLAADTKYNNVAVMTGTDQTIFTGGTAITIAMDDFRIDAGAANGIGIATGQISVGAANSAGADADSSAMSDTVVGAAIIVPATLQETLITAATAALSVAKLARIIPTFSGAVGRVGGLISRLEYASEAQAGKAVAVEAAASVIGDTDYAVQTAQLASAQVISQAATAILAQANARSSTVLTLLK
;
A
#
# COMPACT_ATOMS: atom_id res chain seq x y z
N MET A 1 -7.44 13.53 73.52
CA MET A 1 -7.64 12.37 74.45
C MET A 1 -6.71 11.26 73.98
N SER A 2 -5.76 10.87 74.82
CA SER A 2 -4.84 9.75 74.49
C SER A 2 -5.57 8.46 74.88
N VAL A 3 -6.10 7.77 73.86
CA VAL A 3 -6.69 6.43 74.04
C VAL A 3 -5.53 5.43 73.99
N ILE A 4 -5.29 4.74 75.09
CA ILE A 4 -4.14 3.86 75.32
C ILE A 4 -4.22 2.60 74.48
N ASN A 5 -5.41 2.11 74.17
CA ASN A 5 -5.61 0.92 73.30
C ASN A 5 -5.63 1.14 71.84
N TYR A 6 -5.60 2.39 71.33
CA TYR A 6 -5.66 2.72 69.94
C TYR A 6 -4.71 3.88 69.61
N ASN A 7 -3.61 3.57 68.91
CA ASN A 7 -2.64 4.59 68.49
C ASN A 7 -3.07 5.18 67.11
N TYR A 8 -3.93 6.23 67.16
CA TYR A 8 -4.42 6.91 65.97
C TYR A 8 -3.27 7.44 65.08
N ALA A 9 -2.20 7.99 65.69
CA ALA A 9 -1.07 8.55 64.97
C ALA A 9 -0.28 7.47 64.18
N ALA A 10 -0.08 6.30 64.81
CA ALA A 10 0.56 5.16 64.14
C ALA A 10 -0.28 4.62 62.98
N ASN A 11 -1.59 4.46 63.17
CA ASN A 11 -2.50 4.03 62.10
C ASN A 11 -2.59 5.05 60.96
N ALA A 12 -2.62 6.34 61.26
CA ALA A 12 -2.58 7.38 60.24
C ALA A 12 -1.26 7.35 59.41
N ALA A 13 -0.12 7.17 60.10
CA ALA A 13 1.17 7.02 59.45
C ALA A 13 1.26 5.77 58.58
N ALA A 14 0.76 4.62 59.07
CA ALA A 14 0.70 3.38 58.31
C ALA A 14 -0.18 3.51 57.05
N ASN A 15 -1.31 4.20 57.11
CA ASN A 15 -2.15 4.49 55.97
C ASN A 15 -1.48 5.42 54.94
N VAL A 16 -0.63 6.36 55.36
CA VAL A 16 0.18 7.18 54.47
C VAL A 16 1.24 6.34 53.79
N ILE A 17 1.93 5.46 54.52
CA ILE A 17 2.93 4.55 53.96
C ILE A 17 2.29 3.68 52.89
N ASN A 18 1.19 2.99 53.19
CA ASN A 18 0.50 2.11 52.25
C ASN A 18 0.05 2.82 50.95
N ARG A 19 -0.43 4.08 51.08
CA ARG A 19 -0.82 4.88 49.93
C ARG A 19 0.40 5.30 49.12
N ASN A 20 1.47 5.63 49.79
CA ASN A 20 2.71 6.07 49.13
C ASN A 20 3.44 4.91 48.41
N GLU A 21 3.44 3.70 48.97
CA GLU A 21 3.95 2.50 48.35
C GLU A 21 3.18 2.20 47.03
N LYS A 22 1.85 2.25 47.10
CA LYS A 22 1.03 2.10 45.86
C LYS A 22 1.32 3.18 44.81
N LEU A 23 1.65 4.39 45.23
CA LEU A 23 2.05 5.46 44.30
C LEU A 23 3.42 5.17 43.71
N MET A 24 4.38 4.75 44.52
CA MET A 24 5.72 4.36 44.08
C MET A 24 5.65 3.21 43.05
N ASP A 25 4.90 2.15 43.36
CA ASP A 25 4.72 1.01 42.46
C ASP A 25 4.16 1.43 41.09
N ARG A 26 3.14 2.30 41.09
CA ARG A 26 2.57 2.84 39.86
C ARG A 26 3.55 3.68 39.08
N THR A 27 4.31 4.54 39.76
CA THR A 27 5.30 5.42 39.10
C THR A 27 6.46 4.61 38.54
N MET A 28 6.92 3.59 39.27
CA MET A 28 7.93 2.64 38.81
C MET A 28 7.43 1.85 37.60
N ALA A 29 6.18 1.38 37.63
CA ALA A 29 5.60 0.69 36.47
C ALA A 29 5.55 1.58 35.22
N LYS A 30 5.15 2.85 35.37
CA LYS A 30 5.15 3.84 34.26
C LYS A 30 6.55 4.14 33.75
N LEU A 31 7.53 4.32 34.63
CA LEU A 31 8.92 4.56 34.24
C LEU A 31 9.54 3.34 33.57
N SER A 32 9.23 2.12 34.03
CA SER A 32 9.73 0.89 33.46
C SER A 32 9.13 0.57 32.10
N SER A 33 7.82 0.84 31.92
CA SER A 33 7.14 0.59 30.64
C SER A 33 7.26 1.73 29.63
N GLY A 34 7.59 2.94 30.08
CA GLY A 34 7.54 4.16 29.27
C GLY A 34 6.11 4.62 28.95
N LEU A 35 5.10 3.92 29.46
CA LEU A 35 3.70 4.21 29.16
C LEU A 35 3.01 4.85 30.37
N ASN A 36 2.35 5.99 30.13
CA ASN A 36 1.51 6.65 31.12
C ASN A 36 0.22 5.85 31.39
N ILE A 37 -0.25 5.11 30.39
CA ILE A 37 -1.41 4.23 30.48
C ILE A 37 -0.94 2.90 31.07
N GLY A 38 -1.16 2.76 32.38
CA GLY A 38 -0.87 1.53 33.11
C GLY A 38 -1.92 0.44 32.84
N VAL A 39 -2.09 -0.44 33.80
CA VAL A 39 -3.07 -1.53 33.76
C VAL A 39 -4.49 -0.97 33.57
N GLY A 40 -5.28 -1.58 32.71
CA GLY A 40 -6.58 -1.07 32.24
C GLY A 40 -7.62 -0.67 33.31
N HIS A 41 -7.46 -1.14 34.57
CA HIS A 41 -8.34 -0.74 35.67
C HIS A 41 -8.15 0.71 36.16
N ASN A 42 -7.03 1.37 35.80
CA ASN A 42 -6.77 2.74 36.24
C ASN A 42 -7.29 3.79 35.25
N GLN A 43 -7.27 3.50 33.95
CA GLN A 43 -7.69 4.42 32.87
C GLN A 43 -8.25 3.63 31.66
N PRO A 44 -9.42 2.96 31.82
CA PRO A 44 -9.94 2.08 30.75
C PRO A 44 -10.27 2.82 29.46
N GLY A 45 -10.75 4.05 29.55
CA GLY A 45 -11.06 4.87 28.37
C GLY A 45 -9.81 5.27 27.57
N ALA A 46 -8.77 5.73 28.27
CA ALA A 46 -7.51 6.11 27.63
C ALA A 46 -6.80 4.90 27.01
N LEU A 47 -6.85 3.73 27.67
CA LEU A 47 -6.29 2.50 27.14
C LEU A 47 -7.01 2.07 25.84
N GLY A 48 -8.35 2.14 25.81
CA GLY A 48 -9.14 1.84 24.62
C GLY A 48 -8.77 2.74 23.45
N THR A 49 -8.70 4.04 23.68
CA THR A 49 -8.31 5.02 22.65
C THR A 49 -6.87 4.78 22.17
N TYR A 50 -5.93 4.56 23.09
CA TYR A 50 -4.53 4.28 22.75
C TYR A 50 -4.37 3.04 21.89
N THR A 51 -5.02 1.93 22.27
CA THR A 51 -4.94 0.68 21.50
C THR A 51 -5.55 0.83 20.11
N THR A 52 -6.65 1.57 19.97
CA THR A 52 -7.26 1.86 18.67
C THR A 52 -6.34 2.71 17.79
N VAL A 53 -5.81 3.82 18.33
CA VAL A 53 -4.90 4.70 17.61
C VAL A 53 -3.61 3.97 17.23
N LYS A 54 -3.04 3.16 18.13
CA LYS A 54 -1.87 2.34 17.83
C LYS A 54 -2.13 1.30 16.73
N ALA A 55 -3.30 0.65 16.76
CA ALA A 55 -3.71 -0.29 15.70
C ALA A 55 -3.88 0.45 14.35
N GLU A 56 -4.42 1.66 14.37
CA GLU A 56 -4.54 2.49 13.18
C GLU A 56 -3.16 2.90 12.63
N GLY A 57 -2.20 3.21 13.48
CA GLY A 57 -0.81 3.50 13.09
C GLY A 57 -0.13 2.29 12.44
N THR A 58 -0.30 1.08 13.00
CA THR A 58 0.24 -0.15 12.40
C THR A 58 -0.41 -0.46 11.05
N THR A 59 -1.73 -0.26 10.93
CA THR A 59 -2.45 -0.41 9.67
C THR A 59 -2.01 0.62 8.62
N ALA A 60 -1.74 1.85 9.02
CA ALA A 60 -1.22 2.88 8.13
C ALA A 60 0.18 2.52 7.58
N ARG A 61 1.06 2.00 8.43
CA ARG A 61 2.40 1.55 8.02
C ARG A 61 2.36 0.35 7.08
N THR A 62 1.50 -0.64 7.37
CA THR A 62 1.30 -1.78 6.46
C THR A 62 0.68 -1.36 5.14
N GLY A 63 -0.26 -0.42 5.15
CA GLY A 63 -0.82 0.19 3.96
C GLY A 63 0.24 0.89 3.11
N LEU A 64 1.12 1.67 3.75
CA LEU A 64 2.26 2.31 3.07
C LEU A 64 3.19 1.30 2.41
N ALA A 65 3.54 0.21 3.10
CA ALA A 65 4.35 -0.86 2.52
C ALA A 65 3.67 -1.51 1.29
N SER A 66 2.36 -1.71 1.36
CA SER A 66 1.57 -2.25 0.25
C SER A 66 1.54 -1.30 -0.96
N ILE A 67 1.40 0.01 -0.73
CA ILE A 67 1.45 1.03 -1.80
C ILE A 67 2.84 1.05 -2.44
N ASN A 68 3.91 1.03 -1.66
CA ASN A 68 5.28 1.04 -2.17
C ASN A 68 5.60 -0.22 -3.01
N SER A 69 5.09 -1.38 -2.60
CA SER A 69 5.18 -2.62 -3.38
C SER A 69 4.44 -2.51 -4.71
N ALA A 70 3.26 -1.90 -4.71
CA ALA A 70 2.50 -1.65 -5.92
C ALA A 70 3.18 -0.64 -6.85
N LEU A 71 3.76 0.42 -6.28
CA LEU A 71 4.52 1.42 -7.02
C LEU A 71 5.73 0.80 -7.73
N ALA A 72 6.50 -0.05 -7.04
CA ALA A 72 7.61 -0.78 -7.64
C ALA A 72 7.16 -1.65 -8.82
N ARG A 73 6.03 -2.33 -8.66
CA ARG A 73 5.42 -3.14 -9.71
C ARG A 73 4.96 -2.31 -10.91
N MET A 74 4.33 -1.16 -10.68
CA MET A 74 3.90 -0.26 -11.77
C MET A 74 5.08 0.32 -12.54
N LYS A 75 6.15 0.71 -11.86
CA LYS A 75 7.39 1.18 -12.50
C LYS A 75 8.05 0.09 -13.37
N MET A 76 7.96 -1.17 -12.95
CA MET A 76 8.42 -2.29 -13.76
C MET A 76 7.55 -2.45 -15.03
N VAL A 77 6.22 -2.36 -14.90
CA VAL A 77 5.30 -2.41 -16.05
C VAL A 77 5.57 -1.26 -17.01
N GLU A 78 5.76 -0.04 -16.52
CA GLU A 78 6.09 1.14 -17.33
C GLU A 78 7.38 0.93 -18.13
N SER A 79 8.44 0.44 -17.48
CA SER A 79 9.73 0.19 -18.14
C SER A 79 9.61 -0.82 -19.28
N VAL A 80 8.88 -1.91 -19.06
CA VAL A 80 8.65 -2.92 -20.11
C VAL A 80 7.75 -2.39 -21.21
N ALA A 81 6.70 -1.64 -20.85
CA ALA A 81 5.80 -1.03 -21.82
C ALA A 81 6.51 -0.01 -22.72
N MET A 82 7.46 0.77 -22.18
CA MET A 82 8.31 1.65 -22.99
C MET A 82 9.17 0.87 -24.00
N SER A 83 9.73 -0.27 -23.59
CA SER A 83 10.46 -1.16 -24.49
C SER A 83 9.56 -1.72 -25.61
N MET A 84 8.34 -2.10 -25.26
CA MET A 84 7.33 -2.55 -26.20
C MET A 84 6.90 -1.44 -27.18
N GLN A 85 6.84 -0.19 -26.74
CA GLN A 85 6.56 0.95 -27.61
C GLN A 85 7.66 1.12 -28.67
N GLY A 86 8.93 0.92 -28.29
CA GLY A 86 10.04 0.89 -29.24
C GLY A 86 9.90 -0.23 -30.29
N MET A 87 9.43 -1.41 -29.85
CA MET A 87 9.14 -2.52 -30.79
C MET A 87 8.04 -2.18 -31.78
N LEU A 88 6.94 -1.51 -31.34
CA LEU A 88 5.88 -1.06 -32.26
C LEU A 88 6.37 -0.10 -33.28
N THR A 89 7.27 0.82 -32.94
CA THR A 89 7.87 1.75 -33.87
C THR A 89 8.71 0.96 -34.92
N ARG A 90 9.49 -0.03 -34.47
CA ARG A 90 10.27 -0.88 -35.37
C ARG A 90 9.39 -1.72 -36.29
N LEU A 91 8.30 -2.28 -35.79
CA LEU A 91 7.30 -2.99 -36.58
C LEU A 91 6.70 -2.09 -37.67
N GLN A 92 6.44 -0.81 -37.36
CA GLN A 92 5.92 0.15 -38.31
C GLN A 92 6.96 0.45 -39.41
N GLU A 93 8.23 0.64 -39.06
CA GLU A 93 9.30 0.83 -40.03
C GLU A 93 9.42 -0.34 -41.01
N LEU A 94 9.40 -1.57 -40.47
CA LEU A 94 9.47 -2.79 -41.31
C LEU A 94 8.26 -2.93 -42.22
N ALA A 95 7.07 -2.64 -41.72
CA ALA A 95 5.84 -2.69 -42.53
C ALA A 95 5.83 -1.64 -43.63
N VAL A 96 6.29 -0.41 -43.33
CA VAL A 96 6.43 0.65 -44.34
C VAL A 96 7.47 0.25 -45.39
N ALA A 97 8.63 -0.25 -44.97
CA ALA A 97 9.65 -0.74 -45.94
C ALA A 97 9.08 -1.84 -46.83
N ALA A 98 8.40 -2.84 -46.27
CA ALA A 98 7.80 -3.94 -47.05
C ALA A 98 6.64 -3.51 -47.96
N SER A 99 6.01 -2.37 -47.73
CA SER A 99 4.92 -1.84 -48.54
C SER A 99 5.41 -1.19 -49.86
N ASP A 100 6.70 -0.91 -49.98
CA ASP A 100 7.29 -0.35 -51.20
C ASP A 100 7.17 -1.36 -52.33
N ALA A 101 6.59 -0.90 -53.47
CA ALA A 101 6.40 -1.73 -54.65
C ALA A 101 7.74 -2.10 -55.37
N SER A 102 8.80 -1.33 -55.10
CA SER A 102 10.12 -1.57 -55.71
C SER A 102 10.89 -2.73 -55.08
N ILE A 103 10.51 -3.17 -53.89
CA ILE A 103 11.17 -4.27 -53.19
C ILE A 103 10.76 -5.62 -53.77
N ASN A 104 11.73 -6.48 -54.01
CA ASN A 104 11.52 -7.83 -54.49
C ASN A 104 10.93 -8.75 -53.40
N THR A 105 10.41 -9.91 -53.82
CA THR A 105 9.75 -10.86 -52.91
C THR A 105 10.74 -11.46 -51.90
N ALA A 106 12.00 -11.69 -52.27
CA ALA A 106 12.99 -12.26 -51.35
C ALA A 106 13.34 -11.30 -50.21
N ASP A 107 13.48 -10.01 -50.51
CA ASP A 107 13.74 -8.99 -49.50
C ASP A 107 12.53 -8.81 -48.58
N ARG A 108 11.29 -8.93 -49.10
CA ARG A 108 10.09 -8.94 -48.27
C ARG A 108 10.05 -10.12 -47.29
N TYR A 109 10.49 -11.31 -47.70
CA TYR A 109 10.61 -12.46 -46.79
C TYR A 109 11.61 -12.19 -45.66
N ALA A 110 12.71 -11.48 -45.93
CA ALA A 110 13.65 -11.11 -44.87
C ALA A 110 13.03 -10.12 -43.88
N LEU A 111 12.30 -9.10 -44.37
CA LEU A 111 11.57 -8.16 -43.51
C LEU A 111 10.45 -8.83 -42.71
N ASP A 112 9.76 -9.80 -43.31
CA ASP A 112 8.71 -10.59 -42.64
C ASP A 112 9.28 -11.45 -41.53
N ALA A 113 10.44 -12.04 -41.69
CA ALA A 113 11.11 -12.83 -40.67
C ALA A 113 11.52 -11.96 -39.47
N GLU A 114 12.05 -10.73 -39.71
CA GLU A 114 12.33 -9.78 -38.62
C GLU A 114 11.05 -9.33 -37.92
N PHE A 115 10.00 -9.01 -38.66
CA PHE A 115 8.70 -8.62 -38.15
C PHE A 115 8.10 -9.69 -37.22
N GLY A 116 8.08 -10.95 -37.67
CA GLY A 116 7.62 -12.09 -36.87
C GLY A 116 8.46 -12.33 -35.62
N GLY A 117 9.78 -12.12 -35.71
CA GLY A 117 10.69 -12.19 -34.56
C GLY A 117 10.36 -11.16 -33.49
N ILE A 118 10.09 -9.91 -33.88
CA ILE A 118 9.72 -8.85 -32.95
C ILE A 118 8.36 -9.13 -32.28
N ILE A 119 7.38 -9.64 -33.02
CA ILE A 119 6.07 -10.04 -32.45
C ILE A 119 6.26 -11.16 -31.43
N THR A 120 7.09 -12.15 -31.75
CA THR A 120 7.38 -13.26 -30.82
C THR A 120 8.03 -12.76 -29.54
N GLU A 121 8.97 -11.82 -29.64
CA GLU A 121 9.61 -11.21 -28.48
C GLU A 121 8.64 -10.34 -27.66
N TRP A 122 7.73 -9.63 -28.32
CA TRP A 122 6.64 -8.92 -27.65
C TRP A 122 5.79 -9.84 -26.77
N MET A 123 5.32 -10.95 -27.36
CA MET A 123 4.53 -11.93 -26.62
C MET A 123 5.29 -12.52 -25.42
N ARG A 124 6.58 -12.80 -25.63
CA ARG A 124 7.46 -13.31 -24.56
C ARG A 124 7.58 -12.28 -23.44
N LEU A 125 7.84 -11.01 -23.75
CA LEU A 125 7.94 -9.96 -22.74
C LEU A 125 6.65 -9.79 -21.94
N ALA A 126 5.49 -9.77 -22.62
CA ALA A 126 4.20 -9.66 -21.95
C ALA A 126 3.91 -10.84 -21.01
N ALA A 127 4.31 -12.06 -21.40
CA ALA A 127 4.09 -13.27 -20.59
C ALA A 127 5.10 -13.42 -19.45
N ASP A 128 6.36 -13.08 -19.68
CA ASP A 128 7.46 -13.28 -18.74
C ASP A 128 7.59 -12.15 -17.71
N THR A 129 6.94 -11.01 -17.93
CA THR A 129 6.94 -9.92 -16.96
C THR A 129 6.11 -10.28 -15.73
N LYS A 130 6.81 -10.72 -14.70
CA LYS A 130 6.21 -11.20 -13.44
C LYS A 130 6.80 -10.46 -12.25
N TYR A 131 5.94 -10.11 -11.30
CA TYR A 131 6.33 -9.60 -9.99
C TYR A 131 5.94 -10.63 -8.93
N ASN A 132 6.90 -11.11 -8.15
CA ASN A 132 6.66 -12.18 -7.17
C ASN A 132 5.90 -13.38 -7.77
N ASN A 133 6.32 -13.83 -8.95
CA ASN A 133 5.74 -14.93 -9.73
C ASN A 133 4.29 -14.70 -10.21
N VAL A 134 3.76 -13.50 -10.09
CA VAL A 134 2.45 -13.09 -10.61
C VAL A 134 2.66 -12.26 -11.87
N ALA A 135 2.03 -12.65 -12.97
CA ALA A 135 2.08 -11.88 -14.21
C ALA A 135 1.42 -10.51 -14.02
N VAL A 136 2.09 -9.45 -14.45
CA VAL A 136 1.64 -8.08 -14.21
C VAL A 136 1.17 -7.35 -15.47
N MET A 137 1.27 -8.00 -16.63
CA MET A 137 0.86 -7.44 -17.92
C MET A 137 -0.32 -8.22 -18.54
N THR A 138 -1.14 -8.85 -17.71
CA THR A 138 -2.21 -9.78 -18.12
C THR A 138 -3.63 -9.25 -17.89
N GLY A 139 -3.80 -7.96 -17.69
CA GLY A 139 -5.12 -7.35 -17.51
C GLY A 139 -5.86 -7.73 -16.21
N THR A 140 -5.16 -8.31 -15.23
CA THR A 140 -5.79 -8.66 -13.95
C THR A 140 -5.75 -7.48 -13.00
N ASP A 141 -6.92 -6.93 -12.69
CA ASP A 141 -7.04 -5.85 -11.71
C ASP A 141 -6.49 -6.27 -10.35
N GLN A 142 -5.76 -5.37 -9.74
CA GLN A 142 -5.16 -5.62 -8.44
C GLN A 142 -5.68 -4.64 -7.41
N THR A 143 -6.13 -5.19 -6.29
CA THR A 143 -6.64 -4.40 -5.18
C THR A 143 -5.58 -4.28 -4.10
N ILE A 144 -5.24 -3.05 -3.74
CA ILE A 144 -4.29 -2.75 -2.66
C ILE A 144 -5.07 -2.22 -1.47
N PHE A 145 -4.88 -2.83 -0.31
CA PHE A 145 -5.47 -2.36 0.93
C PHE A 145 -4.55 -1.34 1.60
N THR A 146 -5.07 -0.12 1.81
CA THR A 146 -4.34 1.00 2.43
C THR A 146 -4.72 1.22 3.89
N GLY A 147 -5.30 0.20 4.54
CA GLY A 147 -5.67 0.29 5.95
C GLY A 147 -7.05 0.89 6.23
N GLY A 148 -7.98 0.76 5.29
CA GLY A 148 -9.38 1.22 5.43
C GLY A 148 -10.08 1.39 4.10
N THR A 149 -9.37 1.77 3.06
CA THR A 149 -9.85 1.87 1.69
C THR A 149 -9.02 0.99 0.77
N ALA A 150 -9.67 0.34 -0.18
CA ALA A 150 -9.01 -0.41 -1.22
C ALA A 150 -8.75 0.51 -2.42
N ILE A 151 -7.52 0.51 -2.94
CA ILE A 151 -7.18 1.13 -4.22
C ILE A 151 -7.15 0.02 -5.25
N THR A 152 -8.11 0.02 -6.19
CA THR A 152 -8.08 -0.87 -7.33
C THR A 152 -7.18 -0.27 -8.40
N ILE A 153 -6.20 -1.05 -8.85
CA ILE A 153 -5.33 -0.76 -9.98
C ILE A 153 -5.90 -1.56 -11.14
N ALA A 154 -6.56 -0.86 -12.05
CA ALA A 154 -6.96 -1.44 -13.33
C ALA A 154 -5.72 -1.65 -14.18
N MET A 155 -5.43 -2.90 -14.54
CA MET A 155 -4.29 -3.29 -15.36
C MET A 155 -4.75 -3.53 -16.78
N ASP A 156 -4.07 -2.91 -17.74
CA ASP A 156 -4.26 -3.23 -19.14
C ASP A 156 -3.60 -4.58 -19.46
N ASP A 157 -4.23 -5.37 -20.34
CA ASP A 157 -3.63 -6.59 -20.85
C ASP A 157 -2.78 -6.25 -22.07
N PHE A 158 -1.47 -6.41 -21.94
CA PHE A 158 -0.48 -6.14 -23.01
C PHE A 158 -0.17 -7.39 -23.84
N ARG A 159 -0.84 -8.52 -23.57
CA ARG A 159 -0.67 -9.73 -24.38
C ARG A 159 -1.44 -9.61 -25.69
N ILE A 160 -0.87 -10.21 -26.70
CA ILE A 160 -1.53 -10.48 -27.96
C ILE A 160 -2.27 -11.80 -27.76
N ASP A 161 -3.54 -11.75 -27.38
CA ASP A 161 -4.34 -12.97 -27.15
C ASP A 161 -5.54 -13.04 -28.08
N ALA A 162 -5.73 -14.22 -28.66
CA ALA A 162 -6.75 -14.52 -29.66
C ALA A 162 -8.16 -14.75 -29.08
N GLY A 163 -8.50 -14.17 -27.95
CA GLY A 163 -9.83 -14.42 -27.40
C GLY A 163 -10.14 -13.95 -25.99
N ALA A 164 -9.28 -13.20 -25.32
CA ALA A 164 -9.56 -12.72 -24.00
C ALA A 164 -10.43 -11.46 -24.02
N ALA A 165 -11.47 -11.45 -23.21
CA ALA A 165 -12.44 -10.34 -23.10
C ALA A 165 -11.85 -9.01 -22.61
N ASN A 166 -10.59 -8.98 -22.16
CA ASN A 166 -9.88 -7.81 -21.61
C ASN A 166 -8.43 -7.68 -22.09
N GLY A 167 -8.01 -8.39 -23.15
CA GLY A 167 -6.63 -8.38 -23.64
C GLY A 167 -6.46 -7.54 -24.89
N ILE A 168 -5.19 -7.29 -25.23
CA ILE A 168 -4.84 -6.92 -26.61
C ILE A 168 -5.17 -8.14 -27.47
N GLY A 169 -6.46 -8.29 -27.77
CA GLY A 169 -6.99 -9.47 -28.44
C GLY A 169 -6.59 -9.48 -29.89
N ILE A 170 -5.80 -10.48 -30.27
CA ILE A 170 -5.72 -10.88 -31.67
C ILE A 170 -6.74 -11.99 -31.87
N ALA A 171 -7.97 -11.65 -32.16
CA ALA A 171 -8.95 -12.62 -32.60
C ALA A 171 -8.72 -12.93 -34.09
N THR A 172 -8.51 -14.20 -34.41
CA THR A 172 -8.55 -14.70 -35.77
C THR A 172 -9.89 -14.35 -36.40
N GLY A 173 -9.93 -13.29 -37.17
CA GLY A 173 -11.02 -12.99 -38.11
C GLY A 173 -12.12 -12.04 -37.65
N GLN A 174 -12.10 -11.51 -36.43
CA GLN A 174 -13.05 -10.46 -36.02
C GLN A 174 -12.38 -9.41 -35.15
N ILE A 175 -12.50 -8.16 -35.54
CA ILE A 175 -12.27 -7.02 -34.68
C ILE A 175 -13.49 -6.94 -33.75
N SER A 176 -13.46 -7.62 -32.62
CA SER A 176 -14.48 -7.36 -31.59
C SER A 176 -14.10 -6.13 -30.81
N VAL A 177 -14.56 -4.99 -31.23
CA VAL A 177 -14.80 -3.85 -30.36
C VAL A 177 -15.77 -4.35 -29.29
N GLY A 178 -15.36 -4.29 -28.01
CA GLY A 178 -16.09 -4.86 -26.90
C GLY A 178 -17.60 -4.65 -27.03
N ALA A 179 -18.34 -5.73 -27.06
CA ALA A 179 -19.78 -5.74 -27.19
C ALA A 179 -20.41 -5.11 -25.94
N ALA A 180 -20.77 -3.88 -26.07
CA ALA A 180 -21.89 -3.32 -25.33
C ALA A 180 -22.89 -2.83 -26.38
N ASN A 181 -23.72 -3.72 -26.76
CA ASN A 181 -25.09 -3.58 -27.20
C ASN A 181 -25.42 -4.43 -28.43
N SER A 182 -25.93 -5.62 -28.18
CA SER A 182 -26.64 -6.43 -29.17
C SER A 182 -28.02 -5.81 -29.44
N ALA A 183 -28.10 -4.93 -30.43
CA ALA A 183 -29.37 -4.68 -31.12
C ALA A 183 -29.07 -3.97 -32.45
N GLY A 184 -29.10 -4.70 -33.54
CA GLY A 184 -29.07 -4.15 -34.88
C GLY A 184 -28.12 -4.89 -35.80
N ALA A 185 -28.64 -5.90 -36.45
CA ALA A 185 -28.01 -6.53 -37.59
C ALA A 185 -27.93 -5.53 -38.74
N ASP A 186 -26.72 -5.09 -39.09
CA ASP A 186 -26.48 -4.57 -40.43
C ASP A 186 -25.09 -5.01 -40.87
N ALA A 187 -25.11 -5.78 -41.95
CA ALA A 187 -23.95 -6.33 -42.60
C ALA A 187 -23.24 -5.22 -43.44
N ASP A 188 -22.43 -4.41 -42.78
CA ASP A 188 -21.42 -3.63 -43.46
C ASP A 188 -20.14 -3.63 -42.61
N SER A 189 -19.17 -4.41 -43.08
CA SER A 189 -17.86 -4.64 -42.47
C SER A 189 -16.92 -3.42 -42.55
N SER A 190 -17.43 -2.24 -42.93
CA SER A 190 -16.68 -0.99 -43.02
C SER A 190 -16.96 0.02 -41.90
N ALA A 191 -17.97 -0.21 -41.08
CA ALA A 191 -18.29 0.69 -39.98
C ALA A 191 -17.48 0.33 -38.71
N MET A 192 -16.36 1.00 -38.54
CA MET A 192 -15.59 0.95 -37.31
C MET A 192 -16.24 1.86 -36.27
N SER A 193 -17.04 1.25 -35.40
CA SER A 193 -17.58 1.96 -34.23
C SER A 193 -16.47 2.27 -33.25
N ASP A 194 -16.15 3.54 -33.16
CA ASP A 194 -15.25 4.11 -32.15
C ASP A 194 -16.02 4.25 -30.83
N THR A 195 -16.06 3.18 -30.04
CA THR A 195 -16.53 3.25 -28.66
C THR A 195 -15.51 2.59 -27.74
N VAL A 196 -14.58 3.41 -27.27
CA VAL A 196 -13.60 3.04 -26.26
C VAL A 196 -14.31 3.02 -24.90
N VAL A 197 -14.76 1.84 -24.46
CA VAL A 197 -15.20 1.61 -23.09
C VAL A 197 -14.45 0.36 -22.58
N GLY A 198 -13.45 0.61 -21.75
CA GLY A 198 -12.59 -0.43 -21.19
C GLY A 198 -11.47 -0.82 -22.16
N ALA A 199 -10.31 -0.23 -21.96
CA ALA A 199 -9.18 -0.23 -22.88
C ALA A 199 -8.57 -1.62 -23.07
N ALA A 200 -9.18 -2.44 -23.90
CA ALA A 200 -8.44 -3.49 -24.58
C ALA A 200 -7.70 -2.87 -25.76
N ILE A 201 -6.38 -2.87 -25.74
CA ILE A 201 -5.61 -2.57 -26.95
C ILE A 201 -5.78 -3.77 -27.85
N ILE A 202 -6.71 -3.67 -28.79
CA ILE A 202 -6.92 -4.71 -29.78
C ILE A 202 -5.81 -4.60 -30.81
N VAL A 203 -4.75 -5.36 -30.62
CA VAL A 203 -3.84 -5.68 -31.73
C VAL A 203 -4.53 -6.80 -32.51
N PRO A 204 -4.98 -6.58 -33.75
CA PRO A 204 -5.67 -7.62 -34.50
C PRO A 204 -4.84 -8.88 -34.61
N ALA A 205 -5.48 -10.06 -34.55
CA ALA A 205 -4.87 -11.38 -34.77
C ALA A 205 -4.10 -11.51 -36.07
N THR A 206 -4.23 -10.56 -36.96
CA THR A 206 -3.67 -10.49 -38.28
C THR A 206 -2.35 -9.70 -38.34
N LEU A 207 -1.64 -9.45 -37.23
CA LEU A 207 -0.19 -9.16 -37.31
C LEU A 207 0.63 -10.42 -37.62
N GLN A 208 0.02 -11.60 -37.71
CA GLN A 208 0.58 -12.77 -38.41
C GLN A 208 0.32 -12.71 -39.92
N GLU A 209 -0.25 -11.63 -40.43
CA GLU A 209 -0.24 -11.40 -41.87
C GLU A 209 1.20 -11.15 -42.31
N THR A 210 1.69 -12.07 -43.09
CA THR A 210 3.00 -12.02 -43.68
C THR A 210 3.17 -10.74 -44.51
N LEU A 211 4.29 -10.04 -44.34
CA LEU A 211 4.65 -8.87 -45.17
C LEU A 211 5.03 -9.25 -46.62
N ILE A 212 4.64 -10.44 -47.07
CA ILE A 212 5.08 -11.07 -48.31
C ILE A 212 4.61 -10.29 -49.55
N THR A 213 3.48 -9.56 -49.44
CA THR A 213 2.98 -8.72 -50.54
C THR A 213 2.93 -7.25 -50.14
N ALA A 214 3.10 -6.34 -51.09
CA ALA A 214 2.97 -4.90 -50.81
C ALA A 214 1.57 -4.53 -50.25
N ALA A 215 0.52 -5.24 -50.67
CA ALA A 215 -0.84 -5.01 -50.17
C ALA A 215 -1.00 -5.43 -48.69
N THR A 216 -0.49 -6.61 -48.31
CA THR A 216 -0.54 -7.05 -46.90
C THR A 216 0.33 -6.19 -46.01
N ALA A 217 1.48 -5.73 -46.47
CA ALA A 217 2.33 -4.79 -45.75
C ALA A 217 1.63 -3.43 -45.55
N ALA A 218 0.95 -2.90 -46.55
CA ALA A 218 0.18 -1.66 -46.42
C ALA A 218 -0.97 -1.78 -45.41
N LEU A 219 -1.65 -2.93 -45.35
CA LEU A 219 -2.64 -3.21 -44.33
C LEU A 219 -2.01 -3.24 -42.91
N SER A 220 -0.83 -3.84 -42.77
CA SER A 220 -0.08 -3.86 -41.51
C SER A 220 0.31 -2.46 -41.05
N VAL A 221 0.73 -1.56 -41.97
CA VAL A 221 0.97 -0.14 -41.68
C VAL A 221 -0.27 0.54 -41.14
N ALA A 222 -1.42 0.36 -41.82
CA ALA A 222 -2.68 0.96 -41.37
C ALA A 222 -3.12 0.47 -40.00
N LYS A 223 -2.93 -0.83 -39.68
CA LYS A 223 -3.20 -1.43 -38.37
C LYS A 223 -2.27 -0.86 -37.32
N LEU A 224 -0.96 -0.82 -37.55
CA LEU A 224 0.02 -0.28 -36.60
C LEU A 224 -0.21 1.21 -36.33
N ALA A 225 -0.58 2.01 -37.32
CA ALA A 225 -0.92 3.42 -37.15
C ALA A 225 -2.07 3.66 -36.15
N ARG A 226 -2.93 2.65 -35.91
CA ARG A 226 -4.02 2.69 -34.94
C ARG A 226 -3.63 2.12 -33.57
N ILE A 227 -2.77 1.10 -33.60
CA ILE A 227 -2.28 0.43 -32.38
C ILE A 227 -1.37 1.35 -31.57
N ILE A 228 -0.45 2.06 -32.23
CA ILE A 228 0.54 2.92 -31.57
C ILE A 228 -0.10 3.97 -30.66
N PRO A 229 -1.08 4.80 -31.10
CA PRO A 229 -1.72 5.77 -30.21
C PRO A 229 -2.52 5.10 -29.07
N THR A 230 -3.15 3.96 -29.32
CA THR A 230 -3.89 3.21 -28.28
C THR A 230 -2.94 2.65 -27.22
N PHE A 231 -1.81 2.10 -27.66
CA PHE A 231 -0.74 1.63 -26.77
C PHE A 231 -0.12 2.78 -25.96
N SER A 232 0.17 3.91 -26.61
CA SER A 232 0.66 5.11 -25.92
C SER A 232 -0.33 5.60 -24.86
N GLY A 233 -1.64 5.50 -25.13
CA GLY A 233 -2.69 5.78 -24.16
C GLY A 233 -2.65 4.83 -22.96
N ALA A 234 -2.38 3.54 -23.18
CA ALA A 234 -2.21 2.56 -22.08
C ALA A 234 -0.98 2.88 -21.24
N VAL A 235 0.15 3.18 -21.85
CA VAL A 235 1.36 3.63 -21.13
C VAL A 235 1.07 4.90 -20.33
N GLY A 236 0.33 5.85 -20.89
CA GLY A 236 -0.12 7.06 -20.19
C GLY A 236 -0.99 6.76 -18.98
N ARG A 237 -1.89 5.76 -19.06
CA ARG A 237 -2.68 5.31 -17.91
C ARG A 237 -1.80 4.71 -16.82
N VAL A 238 -0.80 3.89 -17.17
CA VAL A 238 0.18 3.36 -16.20
C VAL A 238 0.91 4.51 -15.51
N GLY A 239 1.38 5.52 -16.24
CA GLY A 239 2.00 6.72 -15.65
C GLY A 239 1.05 7.48 -14.71
N GLY A 240 -0.22 7.62 -15.09
CA GLY A 240 -1.25 8.21 -14.23
C GLY A 240 -1.50 7.42 -12.95
N LEU A 241 -1.48 6.09 -13.02
CA LEU A 241 -1.57 5.21 -11.85
C LEU A 241 -0.35 5.35 -10.93
N ILE A 242 0.86 5.44 -11.49
CA ILE A 242 2.09 5.69 -10.73
C ILE A 242 1.97 7.00 -9.95
N SER A 243 1.60 8.10 -10.61
CA SER A 243 1.40 9.38 -9.95
C SER A 243 0.36 9.31 -8.83
N ARG A 244 -0.77 8.63 -9.07
CA ARG A 244 -1.81 8.40 -8.06
C ARG A 244 -1.30 7.61 -6.85
N LEU A 245 -0.47 6.59 -7.09
CA LEU A 245 0.14 5.80 -6.02
C LEU A 245 1.18 6.59 -5.24
N GLU A 246 1.95 7.48 -5.89
CA GLU A 246 2.91 8.37 -5.23
C GLU A 246 2.20 9.33 -4.28
N TYR A 247 1.13 10.00 -4.72
CA TYR A 247 0.29 10.82 -3.83
C TYR A 247 -0.33 10.02 -2.68
N ALA A 248 -0.80 8.81 -2.96
CA ALA A 248 -1.36 7.93 -1.94
C ALA A 248 -0.30 7.50 -0.92
N SER A 249 0.94 7.25 -1.37
CA SER A 249 2.08 6.91 -0.51
C SER A 249 2.43 8.07 0.42
N GLU A 250 2.49 9.30 -0.11
CA GLU A 250 2.78 10.50 0.68
C GLU A 250 1.69 10.77 1.72
N ALA A 251 0.43 10.71 1.32
CA ALA A 251 -0.71 10.87 2.23
C ALA A 251 -0.71 9.81 3.34
N GLN A 252 -0.43 8.55 3.00
CA GLN A 252 -0.38 7.45 3.96
C GLN A 252 0.82 7.57 4.91
N ALA A 253 1.97 8.03 4.43
CA ALA A 253 3.13 8.32 5.26
C ALA A 253 2.82 9.45 6.27
N GLY A 254 2.20 10.53 5.81
CA GLY A 254 1.75 11.62 6.68
C GLY A 254 0.74 11.14 7.73
N LYS A 255 -0.23 10.32 7.34
CA LYS A 255 -1.19 9.70 8.27
C LYS A 255 -0.48 8.84 9.31
N ALA A 256 0.46 7.99 8.91
CA ALA A 256 1.19 7.11 9.83
C ALA A 256 1.94 7.93 10.91
N VAL A 257 2.62 9.01 10.52
CA VAL A 257 3.32 9.90 11.45
C VAL A 257 2.35 10.62 12.38
N ALA A 258 1.24 11.16 11.85
CA ALA A 258 0.25 11.87 12.66
C ALA A 258 -0.42 10.97 13.69
N VAL A 259 -0.78 9.75 13.30
CA VAL A 259 -1.40 8.76 14.20
C VAL A 259 -0.40 8.29 15.25
N GLU A 260 0.88 8.12 14.91
CA GLU A 260 1.92 7.76 15.87
C GLU A 260 2.17 8.88 16.88
N ALA A 261 2.22 10.14 16.43
CA ALA A 261 2.30 11.29 17.31
C ALA A 261 1.09 11.39 18.25
N ALA A 262 -0.11 11.12 17.75
CA ALA A 262 -1.32 11.07 18.58
C ALA A 262 -1.26 9.93 19.60
N ALA A 263 -0.75 8.76 19.24
CA ALA A 263 -0.55 7.65 20.16
C ALA A 263 0.46 8.00 21.24
N SER A 264 1.55 8.68 20.90
CA SER A 264 2.58 9.16 21.83
C SER A 264 1.99 10.14 22.85
N VAL A 265 1.22 11.14 22.40
CA VAL A 265 0.55 12.10 23.30
C VAL A 265 -0.38 11.42 24.31
N ILE A 266 -1.07 10.36 23.90
CA ILE A 266 -1.99 9.63 24.78
C ILE A 266 -1.23 8.66 25.68
N GLY A 267 -0.23 7.97 25.15
CA GLY A 267 0.37 6.79 25.75
C GLY A 267 1.69 7.00 26.47
N ASP A 268 2.52 7.94 26.01
CA ASP A 268 3.88 8.05 26.51
C ASP A 268 3.95 8.74 27.87
N THR A 269 4.92 8.31 28.66
CA THR A 269 5.19 8.84 29.99
C THR A 269 6.17 10.02 29.93
N ASP A 270 5.81 11.14 30.56
CA ASP A 270 6.76 12.20 30.88
C ASP A 270 7.70 11.73 32.02
N TYR A 271 8.91 11.37 31.64
CA TYR A 271 9.94 10.88 32.57
C TYR A 271 10.33 11.92 33.62
N ALA A 272 10.34 13.22 33.29
CA ALA A 272 10.72 14.26 34.21
C ALA A 272 9.70 14.39 35.35
N VAL A 273 8.42 14.39 35.00
CA VAL A 273 7.32 14.43 35.95
C VAL A 273 7.29 13.15 36.83
N GLN A 274 7.44 11.96 36.22
CA GLN A 274 7.36 10.70 36.95
C GLN A 274 8.57 10.48 37.86
N THR A 275 9.79 10.88 37.47
CA THR A 275 10.97 10.79 38.33
C THR A 275 10.88 11.75 39.53
N ALA A 276 10.35 12.97 39.32
CA ALA A 276 10.08 13.91 40.41
C ALA A 276 9.04 13.37 41.40
N GLN A 277 7.97 12.73 40.89
CA GLN A 277 6.97 12.07 41.73
C GLN A 277 7.56 10.89 42.49
N LEU A 278 8.41 10.08 41.88
CA LEU A 278 9.09 8.97 42.53
C LEU A 278 10.00 9.47 43.66
N ALA A 279 10.82 10.49 43.39
CA ALA A 279 11.69 11.09 44.40
C ALA A 279 10.87 11.66 45.60
N SER A 280 9.80 12.39 45.30
CA SER A 280 8.89 12.90 46.33
C SER A 280 8.27 11.78 47.18
N ALA A 281 7.82 10.70 46.52
CA ALA A 281 7.24 9.56 47.18
C ALA A 281 8.27 8.84 48.10
N GLN A 282 9.54 8.73 47.64
CA GLN A 282 10.61 8.15 48.49
C GLN A 282 10.89 9.00 49.73
N VAL A 283 10.91 10.32 49.63
CA VAL A 283 11.09 11.22 50.76
C VAL A 283 9.91 11.11 51.74
N ILE A 284 8.68 11.08 51.23
CA ILE A 284 7.47 10.90 52.02
C ILE A 284 7.49 9.54 52.75
N SER A 285 7.95 8.47 52.11
CA SER A 285 8.05 7.14 52.74
C SER A 285 9.04 7.15 53.92
N GLN A 286 10.21 7.76 53.73
CA GLN A 286 11.21 7.90 54.79
C GLN A 286 10.68 8.76 55.95
N ALA A 287 10.01 9.86 55.69
CA ALA A 287 9.42 10.71 56.68
C ALA A 287 8.28 9.98 57.43
N ALA A 288 7.43 9.24 56.72
CA ALA A 288 6.30 8.50 57.34
C ALA A 288 6.78 7.35 58.21
N THR A 289 7.85 6.65 57.88
CA THR A 289 8.47 5.63 58.74
C THR A 289 9.07 6.24 59.98
N ALA A 290 9.73 7.40 59.91
CA ALA A 290 10.24 8.14 61.07
C ALA A 290 9.09 8.59 62.02
N ILE A 291 8.00 9.12 61.43
CA ILE A 291 6.80 9.52 62.19
C ILE A 291 6.15 8.30 62.85
N LEU A 292 6.08 7.16 62.17
CA LEU A 292 5.55 5.91 62.73
C LEU A 292 6.37 5.45 63.96
N ALA A 293 7.71 5.47 63.83
CA ALA A 293 8.61 5.13 64.93
C ALA A 293 8.40 6.08 66.15
N GLN A 294 8.29 7.40 65.88
CA GLN A 294 8.02 8.41 66.91
C GLN A 294 6.62 8.25 67.57
N ALA A 295 5.60 7.91 66.79
CA ALA A 295 4.25 7.66 67.30
C ALA A 295 4.21 6.42 68.20
N ASN A 296 4.96 5.38 67.87
CA ASN A 296 5.10 4.19 68.71
C ASN A 296 5.89 4.46 70.00
N ALA A 297 6.99 5.22 69.91
CA ALA A 297 7.77 5.61 71.08
C ALA A 297 6.97 6.47 72.07
N ARG A 298 6.09 7.36 71.54
CA ARG A 298 5.21 8.20 72.38
C ARG A 298 4.18 7.35 73.16
N SER A 299 3.65 6.31 72.57
CA SER A 299 2.73 5.41 73.19
C SER A 299 3.42 4.61 74.32
N SER A 300 4.68 4.18 74.15
CA SER A 300 5.45 3.47 75.17
C SER A 300 5.84 4.34 76.36
N THR A 301 6.20 5.63 76.09
CA THR A 301 6.50 6.58 77.19
C THR A 301 5.29 6.89 78.04
N VAL A 302 4.08 6.99 77.48
CA VAL A 302 2.84 7.15 78.25
C VAL A 302 2.57 5.93 79.15
N LEU A 303 2.87 4.73 78.65
CA LEU A 303 2.73 3.48 79.39
C LEU A 303 3.71 3.39 80.59
N THR A 304 4.97 3.90 80.41
CA THR A 304 5.97 3.95 81.50
C THR A 304 5.66 5.00 82.58
N LEU A 305 4.97 6.09 82.26
CA LEU A 305 4.53 7.12 83.16
C LEU A 305 3.27 6.70 84.02
N LEU A 306 2.57 5.69 83.58
CA LEU A 306 1.38 5.14 84.26
C LEU A 306 1.70 3.92 85.16
N LYS A 307 2.96 3.50 85.11
CA LYS A 307 3.49 2.45 86.03
C LYS A 307 4.20 3.08 87.19
#